data_b48a4545ea85a85c82d7c22d13e87fec
#
_entry.id   b48a4545ea85a85c82d7c22d13e87fec
#
_cell.length_a   1.000
_cell.length_b   1.000
_cell.length_c   1.000
_cell.angle_alpha   90.00
_cell.angle_beta   90.00
_cell.angle_gamma   90.00
#
_symmetry.space_group_name_H-M   'P 1'
#
loop_
_entity.id
_entity.type
_entity.pdbx_description
1 polymer ?
#
loop_
_entity_poly.entity_id
_entity_poly.type
_entity_poly.pdbx_seq_one_letter_code
_entity_poly.pdbx_strand_id
1 'polypeptide(L)'
;MQFLKKYLCLVIPISVLALISSCQDSIPETIEEDEVAQIKADTNLSSLLRRTTLKDGSSDNIIDRANNITVVLPITVVVNGIEINVTTENDYQLIENAIEAFSNDNDIVNIIFPINIILPDYTQVTITNQAELNTYVSQSTDENEFDVDIECIDFKYPLTFEALETNAAIPTTIVITSDEELFELIDNLEDFASIILNFPVTLITADAIEIIVTDLDALETTMENNEDICDEDDDFDFNDDDEAV
;
A
#
# COMPACT_ATOMS: atom_id res chain seq x y z
N MET A 1 46.37 -82.53 -22.25
CA MET A 1 46.76 -81.11 -22.11
C MET A 1 46.05 -80.17 -23.08
N GLN A 2 45.16 -80.63 -23.92
CA GLN A 2 44.42 -79.82 -24.89
C GLN A 2 43.01 -79.36 -24.39
N PHE A 3 42.43 -80.03 -23.39
CA PHE A 3 41.11 -79.69 -22.88
C PHE A 3 41.08 -78.47 -21.96
N LEU A 4 42.17 -78.19 -21.29
CA LEU A 4 42.26 -77.06 -20.34
C LEU A 4 42.36 -75.72 -21.02
N LYS A 5 42.91 -75.63 -22.25
CA LYS A 5 43.01 -74.40 -23.05
C LYS A 5 41.68 -73.96 -23.65
N LYS A 6 40.75 -74.88 -23.88
CA LYS A 6 39.48 -74.60 -24.51
C LYS A 6 38.45 -73.92 -23.56
N TYR A 7 38.56 -74.19 -22.26
CA TYR A 7 37.73 -73.56 -21.23
C TYR A 7 38.26 -72.23 -20.72
N LEU A 8 39.60 -72.03 -20.83
CA LEU A 8 40.21 -70.81 -20.41
C LEU A 8 39.86 -69.62 -21.33
N CYS A 9 39.64 -69.89 -22.65
CA CYS A 9 39.23 -68.85 -23.56
C CYS A 9 37.75 -68.52 -23.53
N LEU A 10 36.90 -69.36 -22.88
CA LEU A 10 35.46 -69.13 -22.81
C LEU A 10 35.05 -68.33 -21.56
N VAL A 11 35.87 -68.40 -20.50
CA VAL A 11 35.57 -67.71 -19.21
C VAL A 11 35.94 -66.22 -19.22
N ILE A 12 36.98 -65.87 -19.96
CA ILE A 12 37.48 -64.45 -20.05
C ILE A 12 36.49 -63.50 -20.72
N PRO A 13 35.79 -63.86 -21.84
CA PRO A 13 34.84 -62.93 -22.45
C PRO A 13 33.58 -62.72 -21.64
N ILE A 14 33.14 -63.68 -20.78
CA ILE A 14 31.95 -63.55 -19.96
C ILE A 14 32.22 -62.68 -18.72
N SER A 15 33.44 -62.66 -18.18
CA SER A 15 33.82 -61.80 -17.06
C SER A 15 33.95 -60.32 -17.44
N VAL A 16 34.25 -59.99 -18.73
CA VAL A 16 34.39 -58.59 -19.20
C VAL A 16 33.02 -57.96 -19.49
N LEU A 17 32.01 -58.80 -19.76
CA LEU A 17 30.67 -58.30 -20.06
C LEU A 17 29.84 -57.88 -18.81
N ALA A 18 30.30 -58.30 -17.62
CA ALA A 18 29.59 -57.99 -16.35
C ALA A 18 30.02 -56.63 -15.71
N LEU A 19 30.95 -55.87 -16.35
CA LEU A 19 31.51 -54.62 -15.77
C LEU A 19 30.98 -53.32 -16.42
N ILE A 20 30.02 -53.37 -17.31
CA ILE A 20 29.50 -52.17 -18.00
C ILE A 20 28.01 -51.88 -17.72
N SER A 21 27.44 -52.41 -16.63
CA SER A 21 26.10 -52.01 -16.18
C SER A 21 26.15 -51.19 -14.89
N SER A 22 27.03 -50.16 -14.89
CA SER A 22 26.89 -49.06 -13.94
C SER A 22 26.43 -47.83 -14.72
N CYS A 23 25.20 -47.87 -15.25
CA CYS A 23 24.45 -46.68 -15.46
C CYS A 23 23.99 -46.21 -14.07
N GLN A 24 24.74 -45.32 -13.48
CA GLN A 24 24.20 -44.42 -12.53
C GLN A 24 23.25 -43.51 -13.31
N ASP A 25 21.92 -43.77 -13.21
CA ASP A 25 20.93 -42.77 -13.43
C ASP A 25 21.17 -41.70 -12.35
N SER A 26 22.00 -40.73 -12.68
CA SER A 26 21.92 -39.43 -12.04
C SER A 26 20.58 -38.88 -12.48
N ILE A 27 19.55 -39.06 -11.66
CA ILE A 27 18.39 -38.18 -11.68
C ILE A 27 18.99 -36.78 -11.62
N PRO A 28 18.80 -35.90 -12.61
CA PRO A 28 19.12 -34.52 -12.42
C PRO A 28 18.25 -34.11 -11.23
N GLU A 29 18.90 -33.83 -10.10
CA GLU A 29 18.28 -33.02 -9.07
C GLU A 29 17.94 -31.73 -9.80
N THR A 30 16.66 -31.58 -10.21
CA THR A 30 16.11 -30.28 -10.55
C THR A 30 16.26 -29.50 -9.27
N ILE A 31 17.28 -28.69 -9.19
CA ILE A 31 17.32 -27.57 -8.28
C ILE A 31 16.10 -26.78 -8.74
N GLU A 32 14.97 -26.93 -8.04
CA GLU A 32 13.93 -25.91 -8.07
C GLU A 32 14.67 -24.68 -7.55
N GLU A 33 15.07 -23.78 -8.49
CA GLU A 33 15.39 -22.43 -8.11
C GLU A 33 14.14 -21.96 -7.38
N ASP A 34 14.24 -21.74 -6.07
CA ASP A 34 13.17 -21.07 -5.30
C ASP A 34 12.89 -19.78 -6.08
N GLU A 35 11.74 -19.74 -6.77
CA GLU A 35 11.31 -18.54 -7.48
C GLU A 35 11.20 -17.46 -6.41
N VAL A 36 12.14 -16.52 -6.44
CA VAL A 36 12.10 -15.41 -5.50
C VAL A 36 10.77 -14.70 -5.68
N ALA A 37 9.97 -14.65 -4.63
CA ALA A 37 8.64 -14.07 -4.68
C ALA A 37 8.73 -12.59 -5.06
N GLN A 38 8.03 -12.20 -6.11
CA GLN A 38 8.06 -10.86 -6.69
C GLN A 38 6.69 -10.22 -6.58
N ILE A 39 6.65 -8.91 -6.36
CA ILE A 39 5.42 -8.13 -6.49
C ILE A 39 5.12 -7.99 -7.99
N LYS A 40 3.91 -8.32 -8.38
CA LYS A 40 3.45 -8.28 -9.78
C LYS A 40 2.27 -7.30 -9.89
N ALA A 41 2.22 -6.60 -11.02
CA ALA A 41 1.04 -5.79 -11.35
C ALA A 41 -0.23 -6.67 -11.44
N ASP A 42 -1.39 -6.06 -11.29
CA ASP A 42 -2.72 -6.70 -11.40
C ASP A 42 -2.93 -7.91 -10.46
N THR A 43 -2.26 -7.93 -9.31
CA THR A 43 -2.49 -8.93 -8.25
C THR A 43 -3.31 -8.33 -7.11
N ASN A 44 -3.88 -9.19 -6.27
CA ASN A 44 -4.55 -8.76 -5.05
C ASN A 44 -3.58 -8.00 -4.13
N LEU A 45 -2.36 -8.52 -3.93
CA LEU A 45 -1.33 -7.85 -3.15
C LEU A 45 -1.00 -6.44 -3.67
N SER A 46 -0.81 -6.27 -5.00
CA SER A 46 -0.53 -4.93 -5.56
C SER A 46 -1.72 -3.97 -5.37
N SER A 47 -2.96 -4.48 -5.40
CA SER A 47 -4.15 -3.70 -5.08
C SER A 47 -4.18 -3.27 -3.61
N LEU A 48 -3.91 -4.19 -2.68
CA LEU A 48 -3.83 -3.88 -1.24
C LEU A 48 -2.73 -2.84 -0.97
N LEU A 49 -1.51 -3.06 -1.49
CA LEU A 49 -0.40 -2.12 -1.35
C LEU A 49 -0.78 -0.71 -1.84
N ARG A 50 -1.43 -0.64 -3.01
CA ARG A 50 -1.87 0.62 -3.60
C ARG A 50 -2.92 1.31 -2.73
N ARG A 51 -3.91 0.57 -2.23
CA ARG A 51 -5.00 1.11 -1.39
C ARG A 51 -4.49 1.62 -0.04
N THR A 52 -3.59 0.89 0.62
CA THR A 52 -2.95 1.31 1.89
C THR A 52 -2.08 2.56 1.73
N THR A 53 -1.64 2.88 0.51
CA THR A 53 -0.77 4.02 0.25
C THR A 53 -1.46 5.16 -0.50
N LEU A 54 -2.77 5.12 -0.67
CA LEU A 54 -3.53 6.28 -1.15
C LEU A 54 -3.39 7.44 -0.15
N LYS A 55 -3.53 8.65 -0.66
CA LYS A 55 -3.55 9.82 0.21
C LYS A 55 -4.92 9.92 0.86
N ASP A 56 -4.97 9.66 2.15
CA ASP A 56 -6.15 9.90 2.98
C ASP A 56 -6.51 11.38 3.02
N GLY A 57 -7.82 11.68 2.88
CA GLY A 57 -8.40 13.01 2.92
C GLY A 57 -9.11 13.35 4.22
N SER A 58 -9.34 12.39 5.11
CA SER A 58 -10.22 12.53 6.28
C SER A 58 -9.70 13.53 7.30
N SER A 59 -8.38 13.72 7.38
CA SER A 59 -7.73 14.60 8.36
C SER A 59 -8.17 16.07 8.32
N ASP A 60 -8.74 16.55 7.21
CA ASP A 60 -9.22 17.92 7.03
C ASP A 60 -10.74 18.03 6.72
N ASN A 61 -11.51 16.98 7.03
CA ASN A 61 -12.98 16.93 6.90
C ASN A 61 -13.70 18.13 7.55
N ILE A 62 -13.15 18.71 8.59
CA ILE A 62 -13.64 19.95 9.19
C ILE A 62 -13.71 21.13 8.20
N ILE A 63 -12.91 21.09 7.12
CA ILE A 63 -12.84 22.15 6.11
C ILE A 63 -13.82 21.88 4.97
N ASP A 64 -13.78 20.67 4.38
CA ASP A 64 -14.44 20.39 3.11
C ASP A 64 -15.49 19.25 3.16
N ARG A 65 -15.52 18.50 4.27
CA ARG A 65 -16.42 17.35 4.51
C ARG A 65 -16.26 16.25 3.46
N ALA A 66 -15.00 15.95 3.12
CA ALA A 66 -14.68 14.98 2.09
C ALA A 66 -13.48 14.11 2.49
N ASN A 67 -13.65 12.81 2.47
CA ASN A 67 -12.62 11.82 2.80
C ASN A 67 -11.62 11.53 1.66
N ASN A 68 -11.94 11.92 0.44
CA ASN A 68 -11.19 11.55 -0.76
C ASN A 68 -10.30 12.66 -1.33
N ILE A 69 -10.13 13.77 -0.63
CA ILE A 69 -9.20 14.85 -1.02
C ILE A 69 -8.57 15.48 0.22
N THR A 70 -7.38 16.04 0.08
CA THR A 70 -6.73 16.81 1.16
C THR A 70 -6.52 18.25 0.72
N VAL A 71 -6.95 19.21 1.52
CA VAL A 71 -6.76 20.65 1.27
C VAL A 71 -5.33 21.04 1.64
N VAL A 72 -4.61 21.68 0.70
CA VAL A 72 -3.23 22.13 0.93
C VAL A 72 -3.22 23.43 1.71
N LEU A 73 -2.71 23.40 2.94
CA LEU A 73 -2.53 24.56 3.78
C LEU A 73 -1.35 25.44 3.30
N PRO A 74 -1.37 26.78 3.52
CA PRO A 74 -2.38 27.51 4.25
C PRO A 74 -3.58 27.91 3.39
N ILE A 75 -4.76 28.01 4.02
CA ILE A 75 -5.99 28.54 3.43
C ILE A 75 -6.66 29.54 4.37
N THR A 76 -7.72 30.20 3.87
CA THR A 76 -8.61 31.01 4.69
C THR A 76 -10.02 30.47 4.57
N VAL A 77 -10.70 30.32 5.71
CA VAL A 77 -12.12 29.93 5.77
C VAL A 77 -12.95 31.02 6.48
N VAL A 78 -14.23 31.01 6.25
CA VAL A 78 -15.19 31.85 6.99
C VAL A 78 -16.20 30.91 7.66
N VAL A 79 -16.23 30.90 8.98
CA VAL A 79 -17.13 30.09 9.82
C VAL A 79 -18.03 31.05 10.60
N ASN A 80 -19.34 30.94 10.45
CA ASN A 80 -20.33 31.80 11.15
C ASN A 80 -20.02 33.30 11.04
N GLY A 81 -19.43 33.72 9.89
CA GLY A 81 -19.03 35.10 9.63
C GLY A 81 -17.67 35.51 10.23
N ILE A 82 -16.96 34.60 10.85
CA ILE A 82 -15.60 34.80 11.37
C ILE A 82 -14.59 34.29 10.35
N GLU A 83 -13.65 35.15 9.92
CA GLU A 83 -12.55 34.77 9.04
C GLU A 83 -11.42 34.14 9.86
N ILE A 84 -11.01 32.94 9.48
CA ILE A 84 -9.97 32.13 10.12
C ILE A 84 -8.90 31.79 9.08
N ASN A 85 -7.65 32.11 9.40
CA ASN A 85 -6.49 31.68 8.61
C ASN A 85 -5.97 30.35 9.17
N VAL A 86 -6.08 29.30 8.38
CA VAL A 86 -5.62 27.94 8.70
C VAL A 86 -4.25 27.77 8.06
N THR A 87 -3.22 27.68 8.88
CA THR A 87 -1.82 27.57 8.43
C THR A 87 -1.21 26.20 8.70
N THR A 88 -1.75 25.51 9.69
CA THR A 88 -1.39 24.15 10.10
C THR A 88 -2.65 23.41 10.59
N GLU A 89 -2.61 22.11 10.67
CA GLU A 89 -3.69 21.27 11.22
C GLU A 89 -4.08 21.66 12.67
N ASN A 90 -3.13 22.17 13.47
CA ASN A 90 -3.46 22.68 14.81
C ASN A 90 -4.46 23.86 14.80
N ASP A 91 -4.59 24.54 13.68
CA ASP A 91 -5.54 25.65 13.53
C ASP A 91 -6.98 25.15 13.28
N TYR A 92 -7.19 23.86 13.03
CA TYR A 92 -8.53 23.26 12.94
C TYR A 92 -9.34 23.48 14.23
N GLN A 93 -8.68 23.48 15.37
CA GLN A 93 -9.30 23.86 16.64
C GLN A 93 -9.93 25.27 16.64
N LEU A 94 -9.47 26.18 15.80
CA LEU A 94 -10.09 27.52 15.67
C LEU A 94 -11.40 27.44 14.90
N ILE A 95 -11.51 26.53 13.93
CA ILE A 95 -12.75 26.25 13.19
C ILE A 95 -13.75 25.62 14.14
N GLU A 96 -13.36 24.58 14.86
CA GLU A 96 -14.17 23.88 15.85
C GLU A 96 -14.74 24.84 16.91
N ASN A 97 -13.87 25.66 17.52
CA ASN A 97 -14.30 26.68 18.46
C ASN A 97 -15.28 27.72 17.86
N ALA A 98 -15.21 28.00 16.56
CA ALA A 98 -16.13 28.93 15.91
C ALA A 98 -17.48 28.27 15.56
N ILE A 99 -17.49 26.97 15.34
CA ILE A 99 -18.67 26.13 15.20
C ILE A 99 -19.39 26.06 16.57
N GLU A 100 -18.70 25.64 17.61
CA GLU A 100 -19.25 25.49 18.96
C GLU A 100 -19.70 26.82 19.63
N ALA A 101 -19.30 27.98 19.09
CA ALA A 101 -19.59 29.28 19.70
C ALA A 101 -21.08 29.60 19.75
N PHE A 102 -21.90 29.01 18.92
CA PHE A 102 -23.32 29.25 18.80
C PHE A 102 -24.06 27.91 18.68
N SER A 103 -24.88 27.57 19.64
CA SER A 103 -25.77 26.42 19.58
C SER A 103 -27.04 26.72 18.79
N ASN A 104 -27.53 25.80 18.00
CA ASN A 104 -28.75 25.86 17.21
C ASN A 104 -28.67 26.79 15.95
N ASP A 105 -27.54 26.93 15.31
CA ASP A 105 -27.38 27.52 13.99
C ASP A 105 -26.91 26.47 12.97
N ASN A 106 -26.86 26.84 11.71
CA ASN A 106 -26.30 25.98 10.68
C ASN A 106 -24.82 26.31 10.52
N ASP A 107 -23.98 25.42 10.96
CA ASP A 107 -22.54 25.54 10.82
C ASP A 107 -22.11 25.33 9.36
N ILE A 108 -21.57 26.38 8.80
CA ILE A 108 -21.09 26.39 7.42
C ILE A 108 -19.67 26.90 7.41
N VAL A 109 -18.76 26.04 7.01
CA VAL A 109 -17.39 26.41 6.68
C VAL A 109 -17.35 26.82 5.22
N ASN A 110 -17.04 28.10 4.97
CA ASN A 110 -16.91 28.64 3.61
C ASN A 110 -15.44 28.84 3.27
N ILE A 111 -14.93 28.13 2.29
CA ILE A 111 -13.56 28.23 1.82
C ILE A 111 -13.38 29.48 0.97
N ILE A 112 -12.31 30.24 1.19
CA ILE A 112 -11.90 31.38 0.36
C ILE A 112 -10.97 30.87 -0.76
N PHE A 113 -11.45 30.87 -1.98
CA PHE A 113 -10.72 30.41 -3.17
C PHE A 113 -9.76 31.48 -3.73
N PRO A 114 -8.69 31.12 -4.47
CA PRO A 114 -8.37 29.74 -4.88
C PRO A 114 -7.65 28.96 -3.76
N ILE A 115 -7.77 27.64 -3.80
CA ILE A 115 -7.02 26.69 -2.96
C ILE A 115 -6.35 25.63 -3.83
N ASN A 116 -5.42 24.87 -3.26
CA ASN A 116 -4.94 23.63 -3.87
C ASN A 116 -5.47 22.45 -3.06
N ILE A 117 -5.76 21.36 -3.74
CA ILE A 117 -6.10 20.07 -3.16
C ILE A 117 -5.12 19.00 -3.64
N ILE A 118 -4.98 17.93 -2.87
CA ILE A 118 -4.28 16.72 -3.24
C ILE A 118 -5.32 15.60 -3.37
N LEU A 119 -5.27 14.86 -4.47
CA LEU A 119 -6.12 13.71 -4.74
C LEU A 119 -5.51 12.44 -4.13
N PRO A 120 -6.24 11.33 -4.02
CA PRO A 120 -5.73 10.07 -3.47
C PRO A 120 -4.48 9.54 -4.17
N ASP A 121 -4.28 9.87 -5.45
CA ASP A 121 -3.09 9.54 -6.26
C ASP A 121 -1.95 10.56 -6.14
N TYR A 122 -1.96 11.43 -5.10
CA TYR A 122 -1.02 12.52 -4.87
C TYR A 122 -1.00 13.63 -5.93
N THR A 123 -1.91 13.58 -6.91
CA THR A 123 -2.05 14.64 -7.90
C THR A 123 -2.54 15.93 -7.26
N GLN A 124 -1.81 17.02 -7.43
CA GLN A 124 -2.20 18.34 -6.93
C GLN A 124 -3.03 19.11 -7.96
N VAL A 125 -4.16 19.66 -7.54
CA VAL A 125 -5.08 20.44 -8.38
C VAL A 125 -5.37 21.80 -7.76
N THR A 126 -5.38 22.85 -8.57
CA THR A 126 -5.82 24.19 -8.13
C THR A 126 -7.30 24.37 -8.36
N ILE A 127 -8.04 24.68 -7.32
CA ILE A 127 -9.51 24.88 -7.32
C ILE A 127 -9.81 26.36 -7.18
N THR A 128 -10.67 26.90 -8.04
CA THR A 128 -10.97 28.32 -8.14
C THR A 128 -12.32 28.72 -7.57
N ASN A 129 -13.19 27.77 -7.30
CA ASN A 129 -14.53 28.01 -6.73
C ASN A 129 -15.17 26.72 -6.20
N GLN A 130 -16.21 26.87 -5.39
CA GLN A 130 -16.94 25.77 -4.76
C GLN A 130 -17.54 24.77 -5.75
N ALA A 131 -18.02 25.24 -6.90
CA ALA A 131 -18.61 24.33 -7.90
C ALA A 131 -17.56 23.40 -8.54
N GLU A 132 -16.34 23.89 -8.67
CA GLU A 132 -15.18 23.10 -9.10
C GLU A 132 -14.77 22.10 -8.00
N LEU A 133 -14.66 22.52 -6.75
CA LEU A 133 -14.39 21.64 -5.61
C LEU A 133 -15.38 20.47 -5.57
N ASN A 134 -16.66 20.76 -5.69
CA ASN A 134 -17.74 19.75 -5.67
C ASN A 134 -17.64 18.70 -6.78
N THR A 135 -16.76 18.85 -7.76
CA THR A 135 -16.51 17.81 -8.79
C THR A 135 -15.48 16.76 -8.33
N TYR A 136 -14.73 17.06 -7.29
CA TYR A 136 -13.68 16.18 -6.77
C TYR A 136 -14.10 15.48 -5.48
N VAL A 137 -14.95 16.15 -4.66
CA VAL A 137 -15.32 15.60 -3.36
C VAL A 137 -16.30 14.45 -3.50
N SER A 138 -16.01 13.35 -2.82
CA SER A 138 -16.98 12.34 -2.42
C SER A 138 -17.25 12.56 -0.95
N GLN A 139 -18.52 12.74 -0.59
CA GLN A 139 -18.91 12.90 0.80
C GLN A 139 -19.27 11.55 1.35
N SER A 140 -18.61 11.12 2.40
CA SER A 140 -19.08 10.05 3.24
C SER A 140 -20.22 10.56 4.11
N THR A 141 -21.29 9.78 4.24
CA THR A 141 -22.46 10.11 5.05
C THR A 141 -22.66 9.17 6.23
N ASP A 142 -21.89 8.08 6.28
CA ASP A 142 -21.98 7.03 7.29
C ASP A 142 -20.57 6.58 7.68
N GLU A 143 -20.31 6.47 8.99
CA GLU A 143 -19.04 6.06 9.63
C GLU A 143 -18.43 4.74 9.14
N ASN A 144 -19.06 4.02 8.26
CA ASN A 144 -18.62 2.73 7.75
C ASN A 144 -18.94 2.60 6.26
N GLU A 145 -18.98 3.68 5.54
CA GLU A 145 -19.12 3.61 4.08
C GLU A 145 -17.71 3.41 3.50
N PHE A 146 -17.48 2.24 2.93
CA PHE A 146 -16.22 1.87 2.30
C PHE A 146 -15.80 2.90 1.26
N ASP A 147 -14.73 3.56 1.53
CA ASP A 147 -14.01 4.25 0.49
C ASP A 147 -12.95 3.33 -0.17
N VAL A 148 -11.98 3.86 -0.89
CA VAL A 148 -11.05 3.06 -1.69
C VAL A 148 -9.78 2.72 -0.95
N ASP A 149 -9.36 3.53 0.02
CA ASP A 149 -8.13 3.34 0.80
C ASP A 149 -8.29 2.36 1.96
N ILE A 150 -7.21 2.08 2.61
CA ILE A 150 -7.12 1.18 3.75
C ILE A 150 -6.39 1.94 4.85
N GLU A 151 -7.10 2.29 5.91
CA GLU A 151 -6.57 3.07 7.04
C GLU A 151 -6.27 2.20 8.25
N CYS A 152 -6.88 1.00 8.32
CA CYS A 152 -6.73 0.12 9.48
C CYS A 152 -5.34 -0.49 9.64
N ILE A 153 -4.50 -0.40 8.61
CA ILE A 153 -3.13 -0.93 8.61
C ILE A 153 -2.21 -0.09 7.72
N ASP A 154 -1.01 0.16 8.19
CA ASP A 154 -0.03 1.00 7.51
C ASP A 154 1.37 0.38 7.56
N PHE A 155 2.31 0.91 6.78
CA PHE A 155 3.69 0.47 6.72
C PHE A 155 4.60 1.24 7.68
N LYS A 156 5.47 0.51 8.36
CA LYS A 156 6.57 1.14 9.09
C LYS A 156 7.77 1.33 8.17
N TYR A 157 7.95 2.54 7.72
CA TYR A 157 9.07 2.93 6.86
C TYR A 157 10.42 2.99 7.61
N PRO A 158 11.60 2.83 6.92
CA PRO A 158 11.70 2.64 5.48
C PRO A 158 11.50 1.19 5.02
N LEU A 159 10.99 1.01 3.79
CA LEU A 159 10.97 -0.25 3.07
C LEU A 159 12.13 -0.30 2.07
N THR A 160 12.61 -1.48 1.76
CA THR A 160 13.71 -1.67 0.79
C THR A 160 13.33 -2.70 -0.25
N PHE A 161 13.53 -2.35 -1.52
CA PHE A 161 13.25 -3.21 -2.67
C PHE A 161 14.50 -3.45 -3.51
N GLU A 162 14.62 -4.64 -4.09
CA GLU A 162 15.51 -4.92 -5.19
C GLU A 162 14.69 -4.85 -6.49
N ALA A 163 15.02 -3.90 -7.35
CA ALA A 163 14.29 -3.62 -8.57
C ALA A 163 15.16 -3.81 -9.81
N LEU A 164 14.62 -4.50 -10.82
CA LEU A 164 15.23 -4.63 -12.15
C LEU A 164 14.30 -3.95 -13.16
N GLU A 165 14.69 -2.80 -13.67
CA GLU A 165 13.95 -2.13 -14.75
C GLU A 165 13.97 -2.99 -16.02
N THR A 166 12.90 -2.91 -16.83
CA THR A 166 12.69 -3.75 -18.03
C THR A 166 13.85 -3.69 -19.02
N ASN A 167 14.59 -2.58 -19.08
CA ASN A 167 15.73 -2.40 -19.99
C ASN A 167 17.09 -2.41 -19.29
N ALA A 168 17.14 -2.65 -17.99
CA ALA A 168 18.37 -2.71 -17.22
C ALA A 168 18.95 -4.12 -17.19
N ALA A 169 20.28 -4.21 -17.03
CA ALA A 169 20.99 -5.49 -16.92
C ALA A 169 21.36 -5.85 -15.47
N ILE A 170 21.20 -4.92 -14.55
CA ILE A 170 21.64 -5.06 -13.15
C ILE A 170 20.53 -4.51 -12.26
N PRO A 171 20.09 -5.26 -11.24
CA PRO A 171 19.14 -4.76 -10.24
C PRO A 171 19.72 -3.57 -9.46
N THR A 172 18.83 -2.70 -9.02
CA THR A 172 19.12 -1.56 -8.15
C THR A 172 18.31 -1.68 -6.86
N THR A 173 18.88 -1.19 -5.76
CA THR A 173 18.15 -1.11 -4.49
C THR A 173 17.39 0.21 -4.44
N ILE A 174 16.08 0.13 -4.18
CA ILE A 174 15.20 1.27 -3.96
C ILE A 174 14.85 1.31 -2.47
N VAL A 175 14.97 2.46 -1.84
CA VAL A 175 14.54 2.69 -0.44
C VAL A 175 13.35 3.63 -0.47
N ILE A 176 12.24 3.18 0.05
CA ILE A 176 10.96 3.89 0.14
C ILE A 176 10.80 4.39 1.56
N THR A 177 10.41 5.65 1.72
CA THR A 177 10.34 6.34 3.02
C THR A 177 8.97 6.92 3.35
N SER A 178 8.01 6.82 2.42
CA SER A 178 6.64 7.34 2.57
C SER A 178 5.64 6.57 1.72
N ASP A 179 4.35 6.76 2.00
CA ASP A 179 3.24 6.21 1.23
C ASP A 179 3.26 6.72 -0.21
N GLU A 180 3.51 8.01 -0.43
CA GLU A 180 3.63 8.60 -1.76
C GLU A 180 4.68 7.87 -2.62
N GLU A 181 5.88 7.63 -2.06
CA GLU A 181 6.94 6.90 -2.78
C GLU A 181 6.55 5.43 -3.04
N LEU A 182 5.84 4.78 -2.10
CA LEU A 182 5.36 3.41 -2.28
C LEU A 182 4.24 3.37 -3.32
N PHE A 183 3.30 4.29 -3.25
CA PHE A 183 2.24 4.45 -4.25
C PHE A 183 2.81 4.59 -5.65
N GLU A 184 3.77 5.51 -5.84
CA GLU A 184 4.45 5.71 -7.12
C GLU A 184 5.14 4.44 -7.62
N LEU A 185 5.81 3.68 -6.74
CA LEU A 185 6.45 2.43 -7.11
C LEU A 185 5.42 1.39 -7.57
N ILE A 186 4.31 1.24 -6.85
CA ILE A 186 3.25 0.26 -7.17
C ILE A 186 2.49 0.66 -8.44
N ASP A 187 2.20 1.94 -8.64
CA ASP A 187 1.51 2.43 -9.83
C ASP A 187 2.34 2.24 -11.13
N ASN A 188 3.66 2.17 -10.99
CA ASN A 188 4.60 1.98 -12.09
C ASN A 188 5.24 0.58 -12.15
N LEU A 189 4.63 -0.46 -11.56
CA LEU A 189 5.17 -1.83 -11.55
C LEU A 189 5.48 -2.38 -12.94
N GLU A 190 4.74 -1.97 -13.97
CA GLU A 190 4.94 -2.42 -15.35
C GLU A 190 6.29 -1.96 -15.96
N ASP A 191 6.93 -0.93 -15.40
CA ASP A 191 8.23 -0.45 -15.84
C ASP A 191 9.38 -1.38 -15.42
N PHE A 192 9.11 -2.32 -14.52
CA PHE A 192 10.09 -3.23 -13.96
C PHE A 192 9.92 -4.65 -14.49
N ALA A 193 11.05 -5.29 -14.80
CA ALA A 193 11.09 -6.72 -15.09
C ALA A 193 10.97 -7.57 -13.81
N SER A 194 11.36 -7.01 -12.66
CA SER A 194 11.30 -7.66 -11.35
C SER A 194 11.33 -6.63 -10.23
N ILE A 195 10.42 -6.79 -9.26
CA ILE A 195 10.41 -6.04 -7.98
C ILE A 195 10.30 -7.04 -6.83
N ILE A 196 11.25 -6.99 -5.93
CA ILE A 196 11.37 -7.88 -4.77
C ILE A 196 11.42 -7.02 -3.52
N LEU A 197 10.48 -7.21 -2.61
CA LEU A 197 10.48 -6.56 -1.29
C LEU A 197 11.44 -7.31 -0.36
N ASN A 198 12.32 -6.58 0.32
CA ASN A 198 13.24 -7.15 1.29
C ASN A 198 12.55 -7.32 2.66
N PHE A 199 12.41 -8.56 3.09
CA PHE A 199 11.83 -8.92 4.39
C PHE A 199 12.90 -9.02 5.49
N PRO A 200 12.52 -8.90 6.80
CA PRO A 200 11.16 -8.67 7.28
C PRO A 200 10.71 -7.22 7.12
N VAL A 201 9.40 -7.01 6.96
CA VAL A 201 8.77 -5.68 7.05
C VAL A 201 7.85 -5.63 8.26
N THR A 202 7.57 -4.43 8.75
CA THR A 202 6.66 -4.21 9.87
C THR A 202 5.46 -3.41 9.39
N LEU A 203 4.27 -3.91 9.72
CA LEU A 203 3.00 -3.20 9.57
C LEU A 203 2.58 -2.63 10.92
N ILE A 204 1.80 -1.57 10.91
CA ILE A 204 1.25 -0.90 12.09
C ILE A 204 -0.26 -0.87 11.92
N THR A 205 -1.00 -1.38 12.91
CA THR A 205 -2.46 -1.28 12.91
C THR A 205 -2.93 0.07 13.46
N ALA A 206 -4.21 0.43 13.27
CA ALA A 206 -4.83 1.63 13.86
C ALA A 206 -4.63 1.71 15.38
N ASP A 207 -4.61 0.58 16.09
CA ASP A 207 -4.30 0.50 17.54
C ASP A 207 -2.80 0.67 17.87
N ALA A 208 -1.97 1.03 16.90
CA ALA A 208 -0.51 1.15 17.00
C ALA A 208 0.20 -0.17 17.39
N ILE A 209 -0.36 -1.32 17.02
CA ILE A 209 0.26 -2.64 17.21
C ILE A 209 1.16 -2.93 16.00
N GLU A 210 2.43 -3.26 16.29
CA GLU A 210 3.39 -3.66 15.25
C GLU A 210 3.27 -5.15 14.92
N ILE A 211 3.11 -5.47 13.63
CA ILE A 211 3.06 -6.83 13.09
C ILE A 211 4.26 -7.02 12.17
N ILE A 212 5.12 -8.00 12.49
CA ILE A 212 6.28 -8.33 11.65
C ILE A 212 5.89 -9.43 10.67
N VAL A 213 6.05 -9.18 9.38
CA VAL A 213 5.82 -10.14 8.30
C VAL A 213 7.13 -10.51 7.61
N THR A 214 7.23 -11.75 7.14
CA THR A 214 8.52 -12.34 6.69
C THR A 214 8.54 -12.75 5.22
N ASP A 215 7.41 -12.69 4.54
CA ASP A 215 7.24 -13.06 3.12
C ASP A 215 5.98 -12.40 2.52
N LEU A 216 5.81 -12.50 1.20
CA LEU A 216 4.69 -11.88 0.50
C LEU A 216 3.33 -12.49 0.86
N ASP A 217 3.26 -13.80 1.09
CA ASP A 217 2.00 -14.47 1.44
C ASP A 217 1.53 -14.03 2.85
N ALA A 218 2.47 -13.90 3.78
CA ALA A 218 2.18 -13.36 5.11
C ALA A 218 1.78 -11.89 5.05
N LEU A 219 2.40 -11.09 4.17
CA LEU A 219 2.05 -9.69 3.95
C LEU A 219 0.62 -9.56 3.44
N GLU A 220 0.30 -10.23 2.33
CA GLU A 220 -1.04 -10.23 1.73
C GLU A 220 -2.11 -10.67 2.74
N THR A 221 -1.90 -11.81 3.40
CA THR A 221 -2.84 -12.31 4.41
C THR A 221 -3.02 -11.35 5.59
N THR A 222 -1.95 -10.67 6.02
CA THR A 222 -2.04 -9.72 7.13
C THR A 222 -2.81 -8.47 6.72
N MET A 223 -2.59 -7.96 5.52
CA MET A 223 -3.33 -6.81 4.99
C MET A 223 -4.82 -7.15 4.83
N GLU A 224 -5.16 -8.26 4.16
CA GLU A 224 -6.55 -8.74 4.01
C GLU A 224 -7.30 -8.91 5.33
N ASN A 225 -6.62 -9.35 6.37
CA ASN A 225 -7.26 -9.55 7.68
C ASN A 225 -7.43 -8.26 8.48
N ASN A 226 -6.82 -7.16 8.04
CA ASN A 226 -6.84 -5.90 8.77
C ASN A 226 -7.41 -4.74 7.93
N GLU A 227 -7.81 -4.94 6.67
CA GLU A 227 -8.30 -3.85 5.82
C GLU A 227 -9.58 -3.20 6.35
N ASP A 228 -10.45 -3.93 7.07
CA ASP A 228 -11.77 -3.46 7.50
C ASP A 228 -12.00 -3.68 9.00
N ILE A 229 -10.96 -3.71 9.85
CA ILE A 229 -11.13 -4.05 11.28
C ILE A 229 -11.22 -2.86 12.21
N CYS A 230 -10.90 -1.67 11.77
CA CYS A 230 -11.03 -0.45 12.53
C CYS A 230 -12.28 0.33 12.09
N ASP A 231 -12.61 1.33 12.85
CA ASP A 231 -13.52 2.40 12.49
C ASP A 231 -12.67 3.44 11.76
N GLU A 232 -12.91 3.65 10.49
CA GLU A 232 -12.19 4.62 9.68
C GLU A 232 -12.77 6.01 9.95
N ASP A 233 -11.92 7.03 9.97
CA ASP A 233 -12.29 8.40 10.38
C ASP A 233 -12.88 9.21 9.19
N ASP A 234 -13.71 8.53 8.39
CA ASP A 234 -14.24 9.05 7.12
C ASP A 234 -15.40 10.02 7.28
N ASP A 235 -16.10 9.99 8.39
CA ASP A 235 -17.23 10.85 8.61
C ASP A 235 -16.85 12.13 9.37
N PHE A 236 -17.62 13.12 9.09
CA PHE A 236 -17.53 14.39 9.77
C PHE A 236 -18.87 14.73 10.43
N ASP A 237 -18.96 14.53 11.74
CA ASP A 237 -20.12 14.94 12.53
C ASP A 237 -19.77 16.11 13.46
N PHE A 238 -20.03 17.33 13.01
CA PHE A 238 -20.02 18.53 13.84
C PHE A 238 -21.44 18.96 14.21
N ASN A 239 -22.25 18.02 14.69
CA ASN A 239 -23.50 18.35 15.30
C ASN A 239 -23.25 18.65 16.79
N ASP A 240 -22.91 19.88 17.11
CA ASP A 240 -22.90 20.40 18.50
C ASP A 240 -24.31 20.41 19.14
N ASP A 241 -25.36 20.20 18.32
CA ASP A 241 -26.76 20.17 18.73
C ASP A 241 -27.21 18.84 19.38
N ASP A 242 -26.45 17.75 19.25
CA ASP A 242 -26.88 16.42 19.69
C ASP A 242 -26.58 16.11 21.17
N GLU A 243 -25.83 16.90 21.90
CA GLU A 243 -25.53 16.68 23.32
C GLU A 243 -26.51 17.34 24.32
N ALA A 244 -27.68 17.79 23.91
CA ALA A 244 -28.69 18.37 24.79
C ALA A 244 -29.90 17.46 24.98
N VAL A 245 -29.70 16.26 25.59
CA VAL A 245 -30.83 15.49 26.21
C VAL A 245 -30.50 15.06 27.63
#